data_449c879d6a9b346ae6aa40e9fce65f71
#
_entry.id   449c879d6a9b346ae6aa40e9fce65f71
#
_cell.length_a   1.000
_cell.length_b   1.000
_cell.length_c   1.000
_cell.angle_alpha   90.00
_cell.angle_beta   90.00
_cell.angle_gamma   90.00
#
_symmetry.space_group_name_H-M   'P 1'
#
loop_
_entity.id
_entity.type
_entity.pdbx_description
1 polymer ?
#
loop_
_entity_poly.entity_id
_entity_poly.type
_entity_poly.pdbx_seq_one_letter_code
_entity_poly.pdbx_strand_id
1 'polypeptide(L)'
;AIDPQSQVLPVNGTREALFSIAQCLINPRSTKPIVAMPNPFYQIYEGAAHLAGAQPYYIPCPQEHGFLPALELVATEVWDNCQLVFICTPGNPSGKVMGRGLIARLIELADRHDFNIVSDECYSELYIDEDHPPVGLLQIAAELGRTDFHRCVVMHSLSKRSNAPGLRSGFAAGDANLLSAYLRYRTYHGSAMPLHVQAASAAAWRDEVHVKENRRLYRAKFRAVIPILEKHMEIPQPEAGFYLWPRLPVDDVDFCRALISEQNVITLPGRYLARPDETGNPGQNRIRIVLTDDIDTCIEGARRIAALLEQQLTNG
;
A
#
# COMPACT_ATOMS: atom_id res chain seq x y z
N ALA A 1 22.70 11.49 0.68
CA ALA A 1 22.82 10.02 0.75
C ALA A 1 22.30 9.58 2.11
N ILE A 2 21.68 8.40 2.19
CA ILE A 2 21.22 7.78 3.44
C ILE A 2 22.40 7.12 4.16
N ASP A 3 22.45 7.24 5.50
CA ASP A 3 23.45 6.55 6.31
C ASP A 3 22.94 5.13 6.66
N PRO A 4 23.59 4.08 6.15
CA PRO A 4 23.11 2.71 6.40
C PRO A 4 23.26 2.25 7.85
N GLN A 5 24.04 2.93 8.68
CA GLN A 5 24.24 2.55 10.08
C GLN A 5 23.16 3.11 11.02
N SER A 6 22.66 4.31 10.74
CA SER A 6 21.71 5.00 11.60
C SER A 6 20.31 5.17 10.97
N GLN A 7 20.23 5.16 9.63
CA GLN A 7 19.02 5.47 8.89
C GLN A 7 18.42 4.27 8.13
N VAL A 8 18.88 3.04 8.39
CA VAL A 8 18.35 1.81 7.78
C VAL A 8 18.27 0.71 8.83
N LEU A 9 17.13 0.02 8.89
CA LEU A 9 16.90 -1.10 9.80
C LEU A 9 16.27 -2.29 9.05
N PRO A 10 16.95 -3.45 8.96
CA PRO A 10 16.35 -4.68 8.43
C PRO A 10 15.15 -5.14 9.26
N VAL A 11 14.09 -5.62 8.58
CA VAL A 11 12.85 -6.10 9.19
C VAL A 11 12.38 -7.42 8.57
N ASN A 12 11.58 -8.20 9.31
CA ASN A 12 11.03 -9.47 8.85
C ASN A 12 9.80 -9.30 7.95
N GLY A 13 9.95 -8.46 6.91
CA GLY A 13 8.89 -8.02 6.00
C GLY A 13 8.09 -6.83 6.54
N THR A 14 7.47 -6.10 5.63
CA THR A 14 6.81 -4.83 5.96
C THR A 14 5.51 -5.00 6.74
N ARG A 15 4.79 -6.13 6.61
CA ARG A 15 3.58 -6.36 7.41
C ARG A 15 3.85 -6.28 8.92
N GLU A 16 4.87 -6.98 9.37
CA GLU A 16 5.29 -6.97 10.77
C GLU A 16 5.84 -5.60 11.16
N ALA A 17 6.63 -4.99 10.27
CA ALA A 17 7.23 -3.69 10.53
C ALA A 17 6.19 -2.55 10.64
N LEU A 18 5.21 -2.51 9.74
CA LEU A 18 4.11 -1.52 9.77
C LEU A 18 3.27 -1.64 11.05
N PHE A 19 3.02 -2.89 11.50
CA PHE A 19 2.32 -3.12 12.75
C PHE A 19 3.15 -2.64 13.95
N SER A 20 4.39 -3.07 14.04
CA SER A 20 5.22 -2.85 15.22
C SER A 20 5.76 -1.42 15.34
N ILE A 21 5.96 -0.70 14.22
CA ILE A 21 6.38 0.70 14.28
C ILE A 21 5.27 1.58 14.88
N ALA A 22 4.00 1.31 14.61
CA ALA A 22 2.90 2.03 15.26
C ALA A 22 2.90 1.79 16.77
N GLN A 23 3.12 0.54 17.20
CA GLN A 23 3.24 0.21 18.63
C GLN A 23 4.41 0.98 19.30
N CYS A 24 5.47 1.26 18.55
CA CYS A 24 6.63 2.01 19.04
C CYS A 24 6.37 3.52 19.08
N LEU A 25 5.74 4.09 18.06
CA LEU A 25 5.65 5.55 17.88
C LEU A 25 4.42 6.16 18.53
N ILE A 26 3.35 5.39 18.74
CA ILE A 26 2.12 5.91 19.35
C ILE A 26 2.27 6.00 20.85
N ASN A 27 1.97 7.18 21.38
CA ASN A 27 1.80 7.39 22.81
C ASN A 27 0.30 7.38 23.17
N PRO A 28 -0.22 6.27 23.76
CA PRO A 28 -1.64 6.15 24.07
C PRO A 28 -2.12 7.09 25.18
N ARG A 29 -1.20 7.75 25.87
CA ARG A 29 -1.49 8.75 26.91
C ARG A 29 -1.46 10.18 26.37
N SER A 30 -1.17 10.37 25.09
CA SER A 30 -1.18 11.68 24.45
C SER A 30 -2.61 12.21 24.31
N THR A 31 -2.72 13.53 24.21
CA THR A 31 -3.96 14.20 23.77
C THR A 31 -4.19 14.06 22.26
N LYS A 32 -3.19 13.57 21.52
CA LYS A 32 -3.25 13.29 20.08
C LYS A 32 -3.60 11.81 19.84
N PRO A 33 -4.87 11.41 19.77
CA PRO A 33 -5.24 9.99 19.71
C PRO A 33 -5.27 9.41 18.29
N ILE A 34 -4.95 10.18 17.23
CA ILE A 34 -5.26 9.82 15.84
C ILE A 34 -4.05 9.20 15.14
N VAL A 35 -4.32 8.09 14.42
CA VAL A 35 -3.48 7.56 13.34
C VAL A 35 -4.28 7.66 12.04
N ALA A 36 -3.80 8.45 11.08
CA ALA A 36 -4.46 8.64 9.81
C ALA A 36 -3.92 7.68 8.73
N MET A 37 -4.81 7.26 7.82
CA MET A 37 -4.50 6.34 6.72
C MET A 37 -5.41 6.61 5.52
N PRO A 38 -4.99 6.31 4.27
CA PRO A 38 -5.86 6.44 3.10
C PRO A 38 -7.08 5.50 3.20
N ASN A 39 -8.17 5.85 2.55
CA ASN A 39 -9.39 5.04 2.48
C ASN A 39 -9.82 4.87 1.00
N PRO A 40 -9.67 3.69 0.39
CA PRO A 40 -9.34 2.36 0.96
C PRO A 40 -7.90 2.22 1.50
N PHE A 41 -7.69 1.20 2.33
CA PHE A 41 -6.43 0.99 3.05
C PHE A 41 -6.01 -0.49 3.12
N TYR A 42 -4.77 -0.70 3.53
CA TYR A 42 -4.29 -2.02 3.93
C TYR A 42 -4.64 -2.24 5.41
N GLN A 43 -5.36 -3.30 5.73
CA GLN A 43 -5.93 -3.57 7.08
C GLN A 43 -4.91 -3.52 8.23
N ILE A 44 -3.61 -3.64 7.94
CA ILE A 44 -2.56 -3.58 8.96
C ILE A 44 -2.50 -2.20 9.62
N TYR A 45 -2.75 -1.12 8.86
CA TYR A 45 -2.70 0.25 9.40
C TYR A 45 -3.77 0.46 10.48
N GLU A 46 -5.00 0.02 10.19
CA GLU A 46 -6.12 0.09 11.14
C GLU A 46 -5.87 -0.76 12.38
N GLY A 47 -5.49 -2.04 12.17
CA GLY A 47 -5.17 -2.95 13.28
C GLY A 47 -4.02 -2.45 14.14
N ALA A 48 -2.98 -1.86 13.53
CA ALA A 48 -1.85 -1.27 14.23
C ALA A 48 -2.28 -0.04 15.07
N ALA A 49 -3.14 0.83 14.51
CA ALA A 49 -3.69 1.98 15.22
C ALA A 49 -4.48 1.56 16.47
N HIS A 50 -5.46 0.67 16.31
CA HIS A 50 -6.28 0.19 17.42
C HIS A 50 -5.47 -0.47 18.52
N LEU A 51 -4.54 -1.36 18.16
CA LEU A 51 -3.75 -2.10 19.15
C LEU A 51 -2.63 -1.25 19.78
N ALA A 52 -2.27 -0.12 19.16
CA ALA A 52 -1.42 0.90 19.79
C ALA A 52 -2.21 1.85 20.71
N GLY A 53 -3.53 1.72 20.81
CA GLY A 53 -4.39 2.57 21.62
C GLY A 53 -4.72 3.91 20.96
N ALA A 54 -4.60 4.01 19.63
CA ALA A 54 -4.97 5.19 18.85
C ALA A 54 -6.31 5.01 18.15
N GLN A 55 -6.90 6.13 17.76
CA GLN A 55 -8.11 6.17 16.94
C GLN A 55 -7.72 6.25 15.46
N PRO A 56 -8.16 5.31 14.61
CA PRO A 56 -7.94 5.43 13.18
C PRO A 56 -8.78 6.55 12.58
N TYR A 57 -8.16 7.32 11.66
CA TYR A 57 -8.83 8.28 10.80
C TYR A 57 -8.61 7.91 9.33
N TYR A 58 -9.66 7.89 8.55
CA TYR A 58 -9.64 7.43 7.17
C TYR A 58 -9.64 8.63 6.23
N ILE A 59 -8.46 8.94 5.63
CA ILE A 59 -8.30 10.04 4.68
C ILE A 59 -9.04 9.66 3.39
N PRO A 60 -10.00 10.47 2.91
CA PRO A 60 -10.71 10.19 1.68
C PRO A 60 -9.75 10.07 0.47
N CYS A 61 -9.97 9.06 -0.37
CA CYS A 61 -9.27 8.88 -1.64
C CYS A 61 -10.31 8.74 -2.77
N PRO A 62 -11.04 9.81 -3.09
CA PRO A 62 -12.14 9.75 -4.04
C PRO A 62 -11.65 9.56 -5.47
N GLN A 63 -12.51 9.03 -6.34
CA GLN A 63 -12.18 8.73 -7.73
C GLN A 63 -11.81 10.01 -8.53
N GLU A 64 -12.46 11.12 -8.28
CA GLU A 64 -12.17 12.43 -8.87
C GLU A 64 -10.78 12.97 -8.53
N HIS A 65 -10.19 12.51 -7.42
CA HIS A 65 -8.79 12.76 -7.03
C HIS A 65 -7.85 11.63 -7.47
N GLY A 66 -8.28 10.78 -8.41
CA GLY A 66 -7.49 9.66 -8.90
C GLY A 66 -7.20 8.57 -7.87
N PHE A 67 -8.06 8.41 -6.85
CA PHE A 67 -7.86 7.50 -5.73
C PHE A 67 -6.61 7.80 -4.88
N LEU A 68 -6.14 9.04 -4.88
CA LEU A 68 -5.07 9.53 -4.04
C LEU A 68 -5.64 10.23 -2.79
N PRO A 69 -4.90 10.28 -1.66
CA PRO A 69 -5.34 10.97 -0.45
C PRO A 69 -5.65 12.44 -0.70
N ALA A 70 -6.89 12.85 -0.45
CA ALA A 70 -7.36 14.24 -0.55
C ALA A 70 -7.07 14.95 0.77
N LEU A 71 -5.82 15.41 0.95
CA LEU A 71 -5.35 16.01 2.21
C LEU A 71 -6.08 17.30 2.57
N GLU A 72 -6.61 18.01 1.59
CA GLU A 72 -7.38 19.24 1.74
C GLU A 72 -8.79 19.01 2.30
N LEU A 73 -9.31 17.78 2.22
CA LEU A 73 -10.60 17.42 2.80
C LEU A 73 -10.50 17.04 4.29
N VAL A 74 -9.30 16.96 4.82
CA VAL A 74 -9.07 16.61 6.23
C VAL A 74 -9.09 17.88 7.09
N ALA A 75 -9.96 17.91 8.07
CA ALA A 75 -10.10 19.05 8.99
C ALA A 75 -8.80 19.28 9.78
N THR A 76 -8.51 20.55 10.08
CA THR A 76 -7.29 20.94 10.82
C THR A 76 -7.22 20.24 12.18
N GLU A 77 -8.35 20.08 12.87
CA GLU A 77 -8.45 19.43 14.18
C GLU A 77 -8.01 17.96 14.14
N VAL A 78 -8.17 17.29 13.00
CA VAL A 78 -7.68 15.92 12.79
C VAL A 78 -6.16 15.92 12.76
N TRP A 79 -5.55 16.85 12.01
CA TRP A 79 -4.11 17.00 11.95
C TRP A 79 -3.50 17.36 13.29
N ASP A 80 -4.13 18.29 14.05
CA ASP A 80 -3.68 18.71 15.38
C ASP A 80 -3.68 17.57 16.40
N ASN A 81 -4.55 16.57 16.19
CA ASN A 81 -4.65 15.38 17.03
C ASN A 81 -3.96 14.13 16.44
N CYS A 82 -3.22 14.27 15.33
CA CYS A 82 -2.54 13.17 14.66
C CYS A 82 -1.16 12.92 15.24
N GLN A 83 -0.80 11.65 15.44
CA GLN A 83 0.56 11.23 15.82
C GLN A 83 1.30 10.57 14.66
N LEU A 84 0.56 9.88 13.78
CA LEU A 84 1.13 9.07 12.71
C LEU A 84 0.20 9.08 11.49
N VAL A 85 0.79 9.25 10.31
CA VAL A 85 0.11 9.03 9.04
C VAL A 85 0.76 7.86 8.32
N PHE A 86 -0.03 6.83 8.02
CA PHE A 86 0.35 5.82 7.04
C PHE A 86 -0.02 6.28 5.64
N ILE A 87 0.89 6.09 4.69
CA ILE A 87 0.60 6.19 3.26
C ILE A 87 1.07 4.93 2.55
N CYS A 88 0.47 4.63 1.40
CA CYS A 88 0.88 3.53 0.53
C CYS A 88 1.08 4.08 -0.88
N THR A 89 2.32 4.07 -1.35
CA THR A 89 2.64 4.54 -2.69
C THR A 89 3.71 3.65 -3.32
N PRO A 90 3.34 2.96 -4.41
CA PRO A 90 2.03 2.83 -5.08
C PRO A 90 0.94 2.22 -4.21
N GLY A 91 -0.31 2.67 -4.41
CA GLY A 91 -1.45 2.37 -3.56
C GLY A 91 -1.98 0.94 -3.66
N ASN A 92 -2.37 0.36 -2.55
CA ASN A 92 -3.20 -0.84 -2.45
C ASN A 92 -4.58 -0.42 -1.92
N PRO A 93 -5.68 -0.58 -2.69
CA PRO A 93 -5.82 -1.45 -3.89
C PRO A 93 -5.71 -0.73 -5.24
N SER A 94 -5.59 0.59 -5.29
CA SER A 94 -5.80 1.39 -6.51
C SER A 94 -4.70 1.27 -7.57
N GLY A 95 -3.47 0.91 -7.17
CA GLY A 95 -2.29 0.94 -8.05
C GLY A 95 -1.84 2.35 -8.45
N LYS A 96 -2.36 3.39 -7.77
CA LYS A 96 -2.02 4.79 -8.06
C LYS A 96 -0.77 5.24 -7.33
N VAL A 97 -0.04 6.18 -7.92
CA VAL A 97 1.24 6.69 -7.42
C VAL A 97 1.06 8.12 -6.90
N MET A 98 1.47 8.37 -5.67
CA MET A 98 1.51 9.73 -5.12
C MET A 98 2.60 10.54 -5.82
N GLY A 99 2.20 11.68 -6.41
CA GLY A 99 3.13 12.58 -7.05
C GLY A 99 3.91 13.46 -6.06
N ARG A 100 4.99 14.09 -6.57
CA ARG A 100 5.89 14.96 -5.79
C ARG A 100 5.16 16.01 -4.95
N GLY A 101 4.20 16.72 -5.55
CA GLY A 101 3.46 17.79 -4.86
C GLY A 101 2.64 17.28 -3.68
N LEU A 102 2.01 16.12 -3.81
CA LEU A 102 1.21 15.53 -2.73
C LEU A 102 2.09 15.06 -1.56
N ILE A 103 3.22 14.42 -1.86
CA ILE A 103 4.20 13.99 -0.84
C ILE A 103 4.81 15.21 -0.14
N ALA A 104 5.22 16.24 -0.88
CA ALA A 104 5.76 17.47 -0.31
C ALA A 104 4.74 18.14 0.63
N ARG A 105 3.47 18.21 0.20
CA ARG A 105 2.38 18.74 1.02
C ARG A 105 2.17 17.96 2.31
N LEU A 106 2.26 16.62 2.26
CA LEU A 106 2.15 15.79 3.46
C LEU A 106 3.31 16.05 4.43
N ILE A 107 4.54 16.23 3.91
CA ILE A 107 5.71 16.59 4.74
C ILE A 107 5.50 17.96 5.43
N GLU A 108 4.99 18.97 4.71
CA GLU A 108 4.65 20.27 5.31
C GLU A 108 3.61 20.17 6.41
N LEU A 109 2.58 19.33 6.23
CA LEU A 109 1.58 19.06 7.27
C LEU A 109 2.18 18.37 8.48
N ALA A 110 3.09 17.41 8.27
CA ALA A 110 3.78 16.73 9.35
C ALA A 110 4.62 17.70 10.21
N ASP A 111 5.27 18.67 9.58
CA ASP A 111 6.01 19.70 10.31
C ASP A 111 5.09 20.65 11.07
N ARG A 112 3.99 21.07 10.44
CA ARG A 112 3.06 22.02 11.03
C ARG A 112 2.30 21.45 12.23
N HIS A 113 1.90 20.18 12.14
CA HIS A 113 1.02 19.53 13.11
C HIS A 113 1.69 18.49 13.99
N ASP A 114 3.02 18.31 13.86
CA ASP A 114 3.85 17.47 14.73
C ASP A 114 3.43 15.99 14.72
N PHE A 115 3.32 15.39 13.52
CA PHE A 115 3.09 13.96 13.35
C PHE A 115 4.19 13.29 12.51
N ASN A 116 4.30 11.96 12.61
CA ASN A 116 5.24 11.17 11.82
C ASN A 116 4.56 10.59 10.56
N ILE A 117 5.34 10.34 9.52
CA ILE A 117 4.90 9.68 8.29
C ILE A 117 5.58 8.34 8.15
N VAL A 118 4.80 7.28 7.95
CA VAL A 118 5.29 5.95 7.55
C VAL A 118 4.74 5.61 6.18
N SER A 119 5.62 5.54 5.19
CA SER A 119 5.29 5.23 3.80
C SER A 119 5.55 3.75 3.49
N ASP A 120 4.48 3.02 3.17
CA ASP A 120 4.56 1.66 2.64
C ASP A 120 4.85 1.72 1.13
N GLU A 121 6.11 1.49 0.77
CA GLU A 121 6.61 1.56 -0.60
C GLU A 121 6.89 0.17 -1.19
N CYS A 122 6.18 -0.86 -0.71
CA CYS A 122 6.36 -2.24 -1.14
C CYS A 122 6.19 -2.45 -2.65
N TYR A 123 5.44 -1.60 -3.33
CA TYR A 123 5.12 -1.72 -4.77
C TYR A 123 5.95 -0.77 -5.64
N SER A 124 6.88 0.00 -5.09
CA SER A 124 7.66 1.02 -5.81
C SER A 124 8.41 0.48 -7.02
N GLU A 125 8.78 -0.81 -7.01
CA GLU A 125 9.49 -1.47 -8.10
C GLU A 125 8.56 -2.19 -9.11
N LEU A 126 7.24 -2.11 -8.93
CA LEU A 126 6.25 -2.75 -9.82
C LEU A 126 5.47 -1.72 -10.64
N TYR A 127 6.16 -0.77 -11.24
CA TYR A 127 5.57 0.27 -12.07
C TYR A 127 5.41 -0.16 -13.53
N ILE A 128 4.47 0.48 -14.23
CA ILE A 128 4.12 0.11 -15.61
C ILE A 128 4.96 0.88 -16.63
N ASP A 129 5.21 2.16 -16.38
CA ASP A 129 5.98 3.04 -17.27
C ASP A 129 7.45 3.10 -16.83
N GLU A 130 8.37 2.53 -17.63
CA GLU A 130 9.81 2.50 -17.31
C GLU A 130 10.47 3.89 -17.35
N ASP A 131 9.88 4.85 -18.07
CA ASP A 131 10.39 6.21 -18.17
C ASP A 131 9.97 7.07 -16.98
N HIS A 132 8.93 6.65 -16.23
CA HIS A 132 8.37 7.38 -15.09
C HIS A 132 8.26 6.50 -13.83
N PRO A 133 9.39 6.10 -13.22
CA PRO A 133 9.36 5.32 -11.98
C PRO A 133 8.71 6.14 -10.84
N PRO A 134 8.01 5.48 -9.91
CA PRO A 134 7.44 6.13 -8.74
C PRO A 134 8.49 6.87 -7.91
N VAL A 135 8.14 8.06 -7.44
CA VAL A 135 8.95 8.78 -6.46
C VAL A 135 8.66 8.28 -5.05
N GLY A 136 9.68 8.23 -4.20
CA GLY A 136 9.53 7.82 -2.79
C GLY A 136 9.53 9.01 -1.82
N LEU A 137 9.02 8.78 -0.60
CA LEU A 137 8.96 9.79 0.46
C LEU A 137 10.35 10.39 0.77
N LEU A 138 11.37 9.55 0.93
CA LEU A 138 12.72 10.04 1.26
C LEU A 138 13.38 10.78 0.10
N GLN A 139 13.04 10.44 -1.15
CA GLN A 139 13.52 11.20 -2.30
C GLN A 139 12.98 12.63 -2.25
N ILE A 140 11.68 12.80 -2.01
CA ILE A 140 11.07 14.13 -1.93
C ILE A 140 11.57 14.90 -0.70
N ALA A 141 11.73 14.24 0.44
CA ALA A 141 12.33 14.87 1.62
C ALA A 141 13.74 15.41 1.31
N ALA A 142 14.58 14.62 0.62
CA ALA A 142 15.93 15.04 0.23
C ALA A 142 15.90 16.21 -0.78
N GLU A 143 14.98 16.21 -1.75
CA GLU A 143 14.78 17.31 -2.72
C GLU A 143 14.34 18.61 -2.03
N LEU A 144 13.64 18.51 -0.90
CA LEU A 144 13.29 19.64 -0.02
C LEU A 144 14.43 20.05 0.92
N GLY A 145 15.63 19.48 0.76
CA GLY A 145 16.82 19.78 1.58
C GLY A 145 16.86 19.04 2.94
N ARG A 146 15.94 18.10 3.19
CA ARG A 146 15.81 17.38 4.45
C ARG A 146 16.57 16.06 4.41
N THR A 147 17.88 16.12 4.58
CA THR A 147 18.75 14.93 4.52
C THR A 147 18.79 14.12 5.83
N ASP A 148 18.24 14.65 6.91
CA ASP A 148 17.98 13.97 8.17
C ASP A 148 16.70 13.12 8.14
N PHE A 149 15.84 13.34 7.10
CA PHE A 149 14.54 12.69 6.93
C PHE A 149 13.61 12.83 8.13
N HIS A 150 13.73 13.92 8.87
CA HIS A 150 12.96 14.17 10.08
C HIS A 150 11.48 13.82 9.89
N ARG A 151 10.90 13.00 10.81
CA ARG A 151 9.53 12.48 10.80
C ARG A 151 9.17 11.50 9.66
N CYS A 152 10.09 11.15 8.77
CA CYS A 152 9.83 10.33 7.61
C CYS A 152 10.46 8.94 7.75
N VAL A 153 9.65 7.88 7.60
CA VAL A 153 10.12 6.49 7.52
C VAL A 153 9.47 5.82 6.32
N VAL A 154 10.27 5.13 5.51
CA VAL A 154 9.78 4.28 4.42
C VAL A 154 9.95 2.81 4.75
N MET A 155 9.09 1.97 4.19
CA MET A 155 9.13 0.53 4.31
C MET A 155 9.22 -0.12 2.92
N HIS A 156 10.27 -0.89 2.68
CA HIS A 156 10.48 -1.65 1.45
C HIS A 156 10.59 -3.15 1.72
N SER A 157 10.20 -3.97 0.74
CA SER A 157 10.15 -5.43 0.91
C SER A 157 10.55 -6.18 -0.37
N LEU A 158 11.24 -7.30 -0.21
CA LEU A 158 11.46 -8.26 -1.28
C LEU A 158 10.19 -9.02 -1.69
N SER A 159 9.13 -8.97 -0.85
CA SER A 159 7.88 -9.69 -1.10
C SER A 159 7.28 -9.40 -2.48
N LYS A 160 7.37 -8.14 -2.94
CA LYS A 160 6.77 -7.68 -4.19
C LYS A 160 7.85 -7.40 -5.25
N ARG A 161 8.90 -6.67 -4.88
CA ARG A 161 10.03 -6.37 -5.74
C ARG A 161 10.64 -7.63 -6.37
N SER A 162 10.84 -8.67 -5.56
CA SER A 162 11.51 -9.91 -5.95
C SER A 162 10.58 -11.13 -6.00
N ASN A 163 9.26 -10.91 -5.91
CA ASN A 163 8.25 -11.97 -5.85
C ASN A 163 8.58 -13.08 -4.82
N ALA A 164 9.17 -12.69 -3.67
CA ALA A 164 9.65 -13.58 -2.63
C ALA A 164 8.97 -13.31 -1.26
N PRO A 165 7.62 -13.39 -1.17
CA PRO A 165 6.90 -13.04 0.05
C PRO A 165 7.22 -13.97 1.23
N GLY A 166 7.56 -15.24 0.95
CA GLY A 166 7.92 -16.22 1.96
C GLY A 166 9.28 -15.99 2.61
N LEU A 167 10.18 -15.23 2.00
CA LEU A 167 11.49 -14.89 2.55
C LEU A 167 11.42 -14.02 3.81
N ARG A 168 10.30 -13.33 4.03
CA ARG A 168 10.09 -12.42 5.18
C ARG A 168 11.22 -11.41 5.32
N SER A 169 11.56 -10.71 4.25
CA SER A 169 12.64 -9.74 4.21
C SER A 169 12.18 -8.38 3.70
N GLY A 170 12.66 -7.33 4.36
CA GLY A 170 12.47 -5.94 4.02
C GLY A 170 13.35 -5.05 4.87
N PHE A 171 13.15 -3.75 4.74
CA PHE A 171 13.82 -2.77 5.60
C PHE A 171 12.91 -1.56 5.85
N ALA A 172 13.15 -0.90 6.98
CA ALA A 172 12.69 0.46 7.27
C ALA A 172 13.86 1.42 7.07
N ALA A 173 13.61 2.61 6.50
CA ALA A 173 14.64 3.62 6.35
C ALA A 173 14.08 5.02 6.56
N GLY A 174 14.90 5.98 7.02
CA GLY A 174 14.50 7.37 7.22
C GLY A 174 15.11 8.04 8.43
N ASP A 175 14.27 8.70 9.24
CA ASP A 175 14.65 9.43 10.45
C ASP A 175 15.42 8.53 11.44
N ALA A 176 16.68 8.88 11.70
CA ALA A 176 17.56 8.11 12.57
C ALA A 176 17.04 8.02 14.02
N ASN A 177 16.35 9.05 14.51
CA ASN A 177 15.80 9.05 15.88
C ASN A 177 14.62 8.08 15.99
N LEU A 178 13.72 8.10 14.99
CA LEU A 178 12.59 7.15 14.93
C LEU A 178 13.09 5.71 14.78
N LEU A 179 14.09 5.49 13.93
CA LEU A 179 14.67 4.15 13.73
C LEU A 179 15.46 3.65 14.95
N SER A 180 16.14 4.53 15.68
CA SER A 180 16.80 4.18 16.94
C SER A 180 15.78 3.75 17.99
N ALA A 181 14.70 4.50 18.16
CA ALA A 181 13.60 4.12 19.05
C ALA A 181 12.96 2.79 18.62
N TYR A 182 12.74 2.61 17.32
CA TYR A 182 12.17 1.39 16.75
C TYR A 182 13.12 0.19 16.93
N LEU A 183 14.42 0.35 16.72
CA LEU A 183 15.40 -0.71 16.99
C LEU A 183 15.34 -1.15 18.47
N ARG A 184 15.29 -0.19 19.39
CA ARG A 184 15.17 -0.47 20.83
C ARG A 184 13.87 -1.24 21.13
N TYR A 185 12.74 -0.81 20.56
CA TYR A 185 11.46 -1.52 20.70
C TYR A 185 11.56 -2.97 20.21
N ARG A 186 12.23 -3.19 19.07
CA ARG A 186 12.40 -4.53 18.49
C ARG A 186 13.27 -5.47 19.32
N THR A 187 14.06 -4.98 20.26
CA THR A 187 14.78 -5.86 21.21
C THR A 187 13.83 -6.61 22.16
N TYR A 188 12.59 -6.14 22.31
CA TYR A 188 11.54 -6.76 23.11
C TYR A 188 10.49 -7.46 22.27
N HIS A 189 10.33 -7.04 21.02
CA HIS A 189 9.31 -7.50 20.10
C HIS A 189 9.95 -8.05 18.83
N GLY A 190 9.55 -9.27 18.43
CA GLY A 190 10.06 -9.91 17.23
C GLY A 190 11.47 -10.46 17.38
N SER A 191 12.02 -10.89 16.29
CA SER A 191 13.35 -11.51 16.23
C SER A 191 14.18 -10.92 15.08
N ALA A 192 15.50 -11.09 15.19
CA ALA A 192 16.40 -10.76 14.09
C ALA A 192 16.15 -11.69 12.89
N MET A 193 16.36 -11.15 11.69
CA MET A 193 16.30 -11.94 10.47
C MET A 193 17.39 -13.03 10.49
N PRO A 194 17.08 -14.32 10.20
CA PRO A 194 18.07 -15.39 10.15
C PRO A 194 19.21 -15.10 9.17
N LEU A 195 20.46 -15.52 9.49
CA LEU A 195 21.64 -15.19 8.68
C LEU A 195 21.54 -15.62 7.22
N HIS A 196 20.96 -16.79 6.94
CA HIS A 196 20.76 -17.27 5.58
C HIS A 196 19.75 -16.39 4.81
N VAL A 197 18.73 -15.87 5.49
CA VAL A 197 17.77 -14.91 4.89
C VAL A 197 18.45 -13.56 4.64
N GLN A 198 19.33 -13.11 5.54
CA GLN A 198 20.11 -11.88 5.33
C GLN A 198 21.01 -11.99 4.09
N ALA A 199 21.71 -13.14 3.93
CA ALA A 199 22.55 -13.38 2.78
C ALA A 199 21.75 -13.43 1.47
N ALA A 200 20.61 -14.14 1.45
CA ALA A 200 19.71 -14.19 0.31
C ALA A 200 19.13 -12.81 -0.01
N SER A 201 18.76 -12.05 1.01
CA SER A 201 18.24 -10.68 0.86
C SER A 201 19.28 -9.76 0.24
N ALA A 202 20.52 -9.79 0.73
CA ALA A 202 21.61 -8.99 0.18
C ALA A 202 21.89 -9.31 -1.30
N ALA A 203 21.79 -10.58 -1.70
CA ALA A 203 21.89 -10.98 -3.09
C ALA A 203 20.74 -10.45 -3.93
N ALA A 204 19.49 -10.59 -3.45
CA ALA A 204 18.31 -10.12 -4.15
C ALA A 204 18.26 -8.59 -4.29
N TRP A 205 18.68 -7.83 -3.27
CA TRP A 205 18.75 -6.36 -3.35
C TRP A 205 19.82 -5.85 -4.33
N ARG A 206 20.85 -6.62 -4.62
CA ARG A 206 21.90 -6.28 -5.61
C ARG A 206 21.55 -6.64 -7.05
N ASP A 207 20.59 -7.52 -7.24
CA ASP A 207 20.19 -8.00 -8.56
C ASP A 207 18.99 -7.19 -9.08
N GLU A 208 19.24 -6.38 -10.10
CA GLU A 208 18.18 -5.61 -10.81
C GLU A 208 17.62 -6.36 -12.03
N VAL A 209 18.26 -7.44 -12.47
CA VAL A 209 17.83 -8.18 -13.66
C VAL A 209 16.48 -8.84 -13.42
N HIS A 210 16.34 -9.57 -12.31
CA HIS A 210 15.08 -10.22 -11.97
C HIS A 210 13.95 -9.20 -11.68
N VAL A 211 14.29 -8.00 -11.18
CA VAL A 211 13.29 -6.94 -10.91
C VAL A 211 12.67 -6.42 -12.19
N LYS A 212 13.51 -6.15 -13.21
CA LYS A 212 13.05 -5.73 -14.54
C LYS A 212 12.19 -6.82 -15.20
N GLU A 213 12.60 -8.08 -15.07
CA GLU A 213 11.83 -9.21 -15.59
C GLU A 213 10.50 -9.37 -14.85
N ASN A 214 10.48 -9.23 -13.53
CA ASN A 214 9.26 -9.26 -12.74
C ASN A 214 8.26 -8.17 -13.20
N ARG A 215 8.73 -6.92 -13.40
CA ARG A 215 7.91 -5.84 -13.96
C ARG A 215 7.38 -6.17 -15.36
N ARG A 216 8.24 -6.71 -16.23
CA ARG A 216 7.85 -7.11 -17.59
C ARG A 216 6.70 -8.13 -17.57
N LEU A 217 6.78 -9.12 -16.68
CA LEU A 217 5.75 -10.15 -16.51
C LEU A 217 4.42 -9.54 -16.02
N TYR A 218 4.44 -8.65 -15.03
CA TYR A 218 3.21 -7.98 -14.57
C TYR A 218 2.59 -7.09 -15.64
N ARG A 219 3.40 -6.34 -16.39
CA ARG A 219 2.89 -5.56 -17.54
C ARG A 219 2.21 -6.43 -18.60
N ALA A 220 2.79 -7.59 -18.88
CA ALA A 220 2.18 -8.53 -19.82
C ALA A 220 0.80 -9.01 -19.33
N LYS A 221 0.66 -9.30 -18.03
CA LYS A 221 -0.62 -9.69 -17.42
C LYS A 221 -1.65 -8.55 -17.50
N PHE A 222 -1.29 -7.31 -17.17
CA PHE A 222 -2.19 -6.17 -17.31
C PHE A 222 -2.68 -6.01 -18.76
N ARG A 223 -1.77 -6.07 -19.74
CA ARG A 223 -2.10 -5.96 -21.17
C ARG A 223 -3.03 -7.07 -21.66
N ALA A 224 -2.94 -8.27 -21.08
CA ALA A 224 -3.79 -9.39 -21.46
C ALA A 224 -5.15 -9.37 -20.76
N VAL A 225 -5.22 -8.97 -19.50
CA VAL A 225 -6.42 -9.07 -18.65
C VAL A 225 -7.34 -7.86 -18.81
N ILE A 226 -6.80 -6.64 -18.83
CA ILE A 226 -7.61 -5.41 -18.88
C ILE A 226 -8.58 -5.41 -20.05
N PRO A 227 -8.18 -5.70 -21.33
CA PRO A 227 -9.09 -5.69 -22.46
C PRO A 227 -10.24 -6.70 -22.39
N ILE A 228 -10.11 -7.74 -21.56
CA ILE A 228 -11.19 -8.71 -21.34
C ILE A 228 -12.23 -8.10 -20.39
N LEU A 229 -11.79 -7.50 -19.29
CA LEU A 229 -12.64 -7.02 -18.20
C LEU A 229 -13.30 -5.66 -18.51
N GLU A 230 -12.59 -4.74 -19.19
CA GLU A 230 -13.08 -3.36 -19.45
C GLU A 230 -14.34 -3.29 -20.32
N LYS A 231 -14.69 -4.40 -20.99
CA LYS A 231 -15.96 -4.53 -21.75
C LYS A 231 -17.18 -4.62 -20.82
N HIS A 232 -16.99 -4.97 -19.56
CA HIS A 232 -18.04 -5.32 -18.61
C HIS A 232 -18.02 -4.45 -17.36
N MET A 233 -16.91 -3.76 -17.08
CA MET A 233 -16.73 -2.97 -15.88
C MET A 233 -15.76 -1.81 -16.10
N GLU A 234 -15.93 -0.75 -15.30
CA GLU A 234 -15.01 0.38 -15.29
C GLU A 234 -13.72 0.00 -14.57
N ILE A 235 -12.57 0.09 -15.26
CA ILE A 235 -11.25 -0.23 -14.70
C ILE A 235 -10.40 1.03 -14.66
N PRO A 236 -10.17 1.63 -13.49
CA PRO A 236 -9.15 2.67 -13.32
C PRO A 236 -7.79 2.10 -13.72
N GLN A 237 -7.11 2.76 -14.68
CA GLN A 237 -5.82 2.27 -15.15
C GLN A 237 -4.79 2.30 -14.03
N PRO A 238 -4.17 1.16 -13.66
CA PRO A 238 -3.13 1.15 -12.64
C PRO A 238 -1.85 1.80 -13.20
N GLU A 239 -1.08 2.45 -12.32
CA GLU A 239 0.24 3.00 -12.63
C GLU A 239 1.35 2.07 -12.14
N ALA A 240 1.03 1.26 -11.11
CA ALA A 240 1.96 0.31 -10.50
C ALA A 240 1.23 -0.80 -9.73
N GLY A 241 1.99 -1.73 -9.15
CA GLY A 241 1.47 -2.86 -8.40
C GLY A 241 1.09 -4.03 -9.29
N PHE A 242 0.18 -4.87 -8.79
CA PHE A 242 -0.37 -6.04 -9.49
C PHE A 242 -1.87 -6.21 -9.22
N TYR A 243 -2.54 -5.11 -8.86
CA TYR A 243 -3.97 -5.04 -8.58
C TYR A 243 -4.73 -4.39 -9.72
N LEU A 244 -5.97 -4.85 -9.92
CA LEU A 244 -7.02 -4.09 -10.57
C LEU A 244 -8.07 -3.73 -9.51
N TRP A 245 -8.64 -2.53 -9.64
CA TRP A 245 -9.65 -1.98 -8.73
C TRP A 245 -10.92 -1.56 -9.49
N PRO A 246 -11.54 -2.49 -10.26
CA PRO A 246 -12.70 -2.18 -11.07
C PRO A 246 -13.93 -1.86 -10.23
N ARG A 247 -14.85 -1.09 -10.85
CA ARG A 247 -16.20 -0.86 -10.37
C ARG A 247 -17.16 -1.84 -11.04
N LEU A 248 -17.98 -2.50 -10.23
CA LEU A 248 -19.01 -3.41 -10.68
C LEU A 248 -20.36 -2.68 -10.80
N PRO A 249 -21.22 -3.08 -11.73
CA PRO A 249 -22.62 -2.64 -11.77
C PRO A 249 -23.53 -3.38 -10.77
N VAL A 250 -22.97 -4.31 -10.00
CA VAL A 250 -23.67 -5.18 -9.03
C VAL A 250 -23.00 -5.09 -7.65
N ASP A 251 -23.63 -5.70 -6.63
CA ASP A 251 -23.07 -5.74 -5.28
C ASP A 251 -21.75 -6.55 -5.23
N ASP A 252 -20.72 -5.97 -4.65
CA ASP A 252 -19.37 -6.54 -4.60
C ASP A 252 -19.26 -7.82 -3.75
N VAL A 253 -20.02 -7.93 -2.65
CA VAL A 253 -19.96 -9.09 -1.77
C VAL A 253 -20.68 -10.27 -2.41
N ASP A 254 -21.88 -10.04 -2.93
CA ASP A 254 -22.67 -11.10 -3.55
C ASP A 254 -22.00 -11.59 -4.84
N PHE A 255 -21.42 -10.67 -5.63
CA PHE A 255 -20.62 -11.03 -6.79
C PHE A 255 -19.40 -11.88 -6.44
N CYS A 256 -18.62 -11.51 -5.41
CA CYS A 256 -17.46 -12.29 -4.98
C CYS A 256 -17.86 -13.68 -4.45
N ARG A 257 -19.02 -13.81 -3.77
CA ARG A 257 -19.55 -15.12 -3.34
C ARG A 257 -19.90 -16.01 -4.53
N ALA A 258 -20.61 -15.44 -5.53
CA ALA A 258 -20.93 -16.15 -6.76
C ALA A 258 -19.67 -16.57 -7.54
N LEU A 259 -18.64 -15.69 -7.62
CA LEU A 259 -17.35 -16.03 -8.25
C LEU A 259 -16.71 -17.27 -7.60
N ILE A 260 -16.73 -17.37 -6.29
CA ILE A 260 -16.18 -18.55 -5.60
C ILE A 260 -17.02 -19.80 -5.87
N SER A 261 -18.34 -19.72 -5.72
CA SER A 261 -19.23 -20.89 -5.80
C SER A 261 -19.43 -21.40 -7.21
N GLU A 262 -19.47 -20.52 -8.22
CA GLU A 262 -19.84 -20.87 -9.59
C GLU A 262 -18.63 -20.93 -10.54
N GLN A 263 -17.60 -20.11 -10.27
CA GLN A 263 -16.47 -19.94 -11.18
C GLN A 263 -15.11 -20.38 -10.59
N ASN A 264 -15.06 -20.74 -9.29
CA ASN A 264 -13.80 -21.04 -8.58
C ASN A 264 -12.75 -19.92 -8.70
N VAL A 265 -13.21 -18.66 -8.69
CA VAL A 265 -12.34 -17.46 -8.74
C VAL A 265 -12.47 -16.70 -7.43
N ILE A 266 -11.34 -16.40 -6.79
CA ILE A 266 -11.29 -15.65 -5.53
C ILE A 266 -10.88 -14.21 -5.83
N THR A 267 -11.75 -13.27 -5.50
CA THR A 267 -11.48 -11.83 -5.48
C THR A 267 -11.85 -11.27 -4.12
N LEU A 268 -11.45 -10.03 -3.84
CA LEU A 268 -11.74 -9.41 -2.56
C LEU A 268 -12.78 -8.31 -2.73
N PRO A 269 -13.94 -8.38 -2.01
CA PRO A 269 -14.92 -7.31 -2.01
C PRO A 269 -14.31 -5.99 -1.56
N GLY A 270 -14.61 -4.93 -2.30
CA GLY A 270 -13.99 -3.62 -2.07
C GLY A 270 -14.40 -3.01 -0.73
N ARG A 271 -15.64 -3.21 -0.33
CA ARG A 271 -16.13 -2.67 0.96
C ARG A 271 -15.37 -3.20 2.18
N TYR A 272 -14.66 -4.33 2.07
CA TYR A 272 -13.83 -4.86 3.16
C TYR A 272 -12.46 -4.16 3.25
N LEU A 273 -12.06 -3.44 2.20
CA LEU A 273 -10.83 -2.67 2.15
C LEU A 273 -11.02 -1.19 2.51
N ALA A 274 -12.24 -0.80 2.87
CA ALA A 274 -12.60 0.57 3.17
C ALA A 274 -13.49 0.66 4.41
N ARG A 275 -13.65 1.87 4.91
CA ARG A 275 -14.65 2.17 5.94
C ARG A 275 -15.60 3.24 5.41
N PRO A 276 -16.90 3.15 5.77
CA PRO A 276 -17.86 4.17 5.37
C PRO A 276 -17.53 5.52 5.97
N ASP A 277 -17.75 6.56 5.19
CA ASP A 277 -17.75 7.96 5.59
C ASP A 277 -19.14 8.58 5.33
N GLU A 278 -19.25 9.90 5.38
CA GLU A 278 -20.51 10.63 5.15
C GLU A 278 -21.07 10.42 3.73
N THR A 279 -20.22 10.02 2.77
CA THR A 279 -20.60 9.78 1.36
C THR A 279 -20.94 8.31 1.07
N GLY A 280 -20.70 7.43 2.03
CA GLY A 280 -20.88 5.98 1.92
C GLY A 280 -19.57 5.21 2.04
N ASN A 281 -19.54 3.95 1.60
CA ASN A 281 -18.31 3.15 1.61
C ASN A 281 -17.60 3.25 0.26
N PRO A 282 -16.39 3.84 0.16
CA PRO A 282 -15.68 4.05 -1.11
C PRO A 282 -15.26 2.75 -1.80
N GLY A 283 -15.28 1.62 -1.09
CA GLY A 283 -15.05 0.29 -1.66
C GLY A 283 -16.32 -0.42 -2.14
N GLN A 284 -17.51 0.15 -1.93
CA GLN A 284 -18.76 -0.46 -2.33
C GLN A 284 -18.85 -0.59 -3.86
N ASN A 285 -19.36 -1.74 -4.32
CA ASN A 285 -19.45 -2.09 -5.73
C ASN A 285 -18.09 -2.07 -6.44
N ARG A 286 -16.99 -2.36 -5.72
CA ARG A 286 -15.67 -2.57 -6.27
C ARG A 286 -15.12 -3.92 -5.84
N ILE A 287 -14.20 -4.45 -6.62
CA ILE A 287 -13.44 -5.65 -6.24
C ILE A 287 -11.94 -5.41 -6.45
N ARG A 288 -11.14 -6.07 -5.62
CA ARG A 288 -9.70 -6.14 -5.88
C ARG A 288 -9.37 -7.46 -6.57
N ILE A 289 -8.88 -7.38 -7.80
CA ILE A 289 -8.35 -8.51 -8.56
C ILE A 289 -6.83 -8.50 -8.46
N VAL A 290 -6.22 -9.66 -8.22
CA VAL A 290 -4.77 -9.81 -8.04
C VAL A 290 -4.21 -10.67 -9.16
N LEU A 291 -3.17 -10.19 -9.87
CA LEU A 291 -2.58 -10.87 -11.03
C LEU A 291 -1.27 -11.60 -10.67
N THR A 292 -1.26 -12.39 -9.58
CA THR A 292 -0.04 -13.06 -9.10
C THR A 292 0.27 -14.38 -9.78
N ASP A 293 -0.74 -15.09 -10.31
CA ASP A 293 -0.57 -16.35 -11.00
C ASP A 293 0.09 -16.17 -12.39
N ASP A 294 0.36 -17.24 -13.10
CA ASP A 294 0.83 -17.17 -14.48
C ASP A 294 -0.19 -16.45 -15.39
N ILE A 295 0.27 -16.05 -16.58
CA ILE A 295 -0.53 -15.22 -17.47
C ILE A 295 -1.79 -15.96 -17.99
N ASP A 296 -1.70 -17.26 -18.24
CA ASP A 296 -2.82 -18.04 -18.78
C ASP A 296 -3.90 -18.21 -17.70
N THR A 297 -3.51 -18.49 -16.46
CA THR A 297 -4.40 -18.52 -15.30
C THR A 297 -5.07 -17.17 -15.05
N CYS A 298 -4.33 -16.04 -15.19
CA CYS A 298 -4.91 -14.70 -15.07
C CYS A 298 -5.92 -14.40 -16.19
N ILE A 299 -5.65 -14.80 -17.42
CA ILE A 299 -6.57 -14.65 -18.58
C ILE A 299 -7.83 -15.48 -18.35
N GLU A 300 -7.68 -16.72 -17.92
CA GLU A 300 -8.82 -17.60 -17.65
C GLU A 300 -9.68 -17.07 -16.52
N GLY A 301 -9.07 -16.61 -15.43
CA GLY A 301 -9.79 -15.95 -14.33
C GLY A 301 -10.57 -14.71 -14.80
N ALA A 302 -9.96 -13.89 -15.67
CA ALA A 302 -10.63 -12.73 -16.24
C ALA A 302 -11.85 -13.10 -17.11
N ARG A 303 -11.74 -14.16 -17.92
CA ARG A 303 -12.86 -14.67 -18.72
C ARG A 303 -14.02 -15.16 -17.86
N ARG A 304 -13.73 -15.88 -16.78
CA ARG A 304 -14.74 -16.36 -15.81
C ARG A 304 -15.43 -15.21 -15.08
N ILE A 305 -14.68 -14.18 -14.69
CA ILE A 305 -15.23 -12.96 -14.09
C ILE A 305 -16.19 -12.27 -15.08
N ALA A 306 -15.77 -12.10 -16.33
CA ALA A 306 -16.58 -11.49 -17.37
C ALA A 306 -17.87 -12.29 -17.66
N ALA A 307 -17.77 -13.61 -17.82
CA ALA A 307 -18.90 -14.48 -18.09
C ALA A 307 -19.96 -14.45 -16.98
N LEU A 308 -19.54 -14.49 -15.70
CA LEU A 308 -20.47 -14.38 -14.58
C LEU A 308 -21.18 -13.04 -14.55
N LEU A 309 -20.45 -11.95 -14.82
CA LEU A 309 -21.05 -10.62 -14.83
C LEU A 309 -22.10 -10.47 -15.96
N GLU A 310 -21.79 -10.97 -17.16
CA GLU A 310 -22.76 -11.03 -18.28
C GLU A 310 -24.02 -11.80 -17.90
N GLN A 311 -23.84 -12.97 -17.28
CA GLN A 311 -24.96 -13.81 -16.82
C GLN A 311 -25.86 -13.08 -15.81
N GLN A 312 -25.26 -12.39 -14.81
CA GLN A 312 -26.01 -11.65 -13.81
C GLN A 312 -26.77 -10.45 -14.39
N LEU A 313 -26.17 -9.74 -15.35
CA LEU A 313 -26.81 -8.60 -16.01
C LEU A 313 -27.93 -9.01 -16.97
N THR A 314 -27.90 -10.24 -17.49
CA THR A 314 -28.95 -10.74 -18.41
C THR A 314 -30.15 -11.28 -17.62
N ASN A 315 -29.92 -11.77 -16.39
CA ASN A 315 -30.97 -12.42 -15.56
C ASN A 315 -31.61 -11.47 -14.53
N GLY A 316 -31.12 -10.25 -14.38
CA GLY A 316 -31.66 -9.22 -13.49
C GLY A 316 -32.33 -8.10 -14.27
#